data_62a67aefa4d560edd541b2ea21f730c5
#
_entry.id   62a67aefa4d560edd541b2ea21f730c5
#
_cell.length_a   1.000
_cell.length_b   1.000
_cell.length_c   1.000
_cell.angle_alpha   90.00
_cell.angle_beta   90.00
_cell.angle_gamma   90.00
#
_symmetry.space_group_name_H-M   'P 1'
#
loop_
_entity.id
_entity.type
_entity.pdbx_description
1 polymer ?
#
loop_
_entity_poly.entity_id
_entity_poly.type
_entity_poly.pdbx_seq_one_letter_code
_entity_poly.pdbx_strand_id
1 'polypeptide(L)'
;MSEEAKDTRRMMVAIEQRDSAKFLKAANALHYADLAEIFEGINHAEREFFCEHIDKEKFADVITDLPDTLVEETMERLDAEEQREILDQVSDDDRVDILQDVSDGARERLLELVEPDDIEVTKSLLKYGEHTAGG
;
A
#
# COMPACT_ATOMS: atom_id res chain seq x y z
N MET A 1 20.31 20.44 -7.70
CA MET A 1 19.20 19.53 -7.48
C MET A 1 19.64 18.42 -6.53
N SER A 2 18.85 18.12 -5.53
CA SER A 2 19.17 17.08 -4.56
C SER A 2 19.14 15.69 -5.19
N GLU A 3 19.77 14.71 -4.52
CA GLU A 3 19.72 13.31 -4.99
C GLU A 3 18.28 12.79 -4.98
N GLU A 4 17.50 13.17 -3.97
CA GLU A 4 16.08 12.79 -3.90
C GLU A 4 15.29 13.31 -5.08
N ALA A 5 15.51 14.55 -5.49
CA ALA A 5 14.85 15.15 -6.64
C ALA A 5 15.23 14.45 -7.93
N LYS A 6 16.51 14.06 -8.06
CA LYS A 6 16.99 13.30 -9.23
C LYS A 6 16.35 11.93 -9.29
N ASP A 7 16.26 11.24 -8.15
CA ASP A 7 15.68 9.90 -8.07
C ASP A 7 14.17 9.95 -8.35
N THR A 8 13.49 11.00 -7.87
CA THR A 8 12.07 11.21 -8.16
C THR A 8 11.85 11.37 -9.66
N ARG A 9 12.68 12.17 -10.32
CA ARG A 9 12.59 12.36 -11.76
C ARG A 9 12.84 11.06 -12.52
N ARG A 10 13.84 10.29 -12.11
CA ARG A 10 14.13 8.98 -12.70
C ARG A 10 12.96 8.04 -12.58
N MET A 11 12.32 8.05 -11.42
CA MET A 11 11.12 7.24 -11.17
C MET A 11 9.99 7.64 -12.13
N MET A 12 9.71 8.92 -12.27
CA MET A 12 8.66 9.41 -13.15
C MET A 12 8.92 9.04 -14.60
N VAL A 13 10.16 9.18 -15.06
CA VAL A 13 10.56 8.80 -16.41
C VAL A 13 10.38 7.28 -16.62
N ALA A 14 10.81 6.48 -15.65
CA ALA A 14 10.68 5.02 -15.72
C ALA A 14 9.22 4.61 -15.84
N ILE A 15 8.33 5.24 -15.09
CA ILE A 15 6.90 4.97 -15.14
C ILE A 15 6.32 5.35 -16.50
N GLU A 16 6.67 6.53 -17.02
CA GLU A 16 6.22 6.97 -18.34
C GLU A 16 6.64 6.01 -19.44
N GLN A 17 7.87 5.53 -19.36
CA GLN A 17 8.45 4.63 -20.36
C GLN A 17 8.08 3.15 -20.14
N ARG A 18 7.43 2.85 -19.02
CA ARG A 18 7.14 1.47 -18.62
C ARG A 18 8.42 0.62 -18.55
N ASP A 19 9.49 1.22 -18.07
CA ASP A 19 10.79 0.55 -17.93
C ASP A 19 10.92 -0.02 -16.52
N SER A 20 10.67 -1.31 -16.37
CA SER A 20 10.65 -1.97 -15.06
C SER A 20 12.02 -1.97 -14.38
N ALA A 21 13.11 -2.12 -15.14
CA ALA A 21 14.45 -2.13 -14.57
C ALA A 21 14.81 -0.77 -13.97
N LYS A 22 14.53 0.30 -14.69
CA LYS A 22 14.77 1.67 -14.20
C LYS A 22 13.84 1.99 -13.03
N PHE A 23 12.59 1.52 -13.10
CA PHE A 23 11.62 1.69 -12.03
C PHE A 23 12.13 1.09 -10.73
N LEU A 24 12.56 -0.17 -10.76
CA LEU A 24 13.05 -0.86 -9.57
C LEU A 24 14.28 -0.20 -8.98
N LYS A 25 15.19 0.25 -9.84
CA LYS A 25 16.39 0.95 -9.39
C LYS A 25 16.04 2.26 -8.67
N ALA A 26 15.13 3.05 -9.24
CA ALA A 26 14.69 4.29 -8.64
C ALA A 26 13.90 4.03 -7.34
N ALA A 27 13.05 3.02 -7.32
CA ALA A 27 12.27 2.65 -6.14
C ALA A 27 13.17 2.26 -4.97
N ASN A 28 14.26 1.55 -5.24
CA ASN A 28 15.20 1.16 -4.19
C ASN A 28 15.98 2.34 -3.62
N ALA A 29 16.15 3.40 -4.41
CA ALA A 29 16.87 4.59 -3.99
C ALA A 29 15.99 5.58 -3.21
N LEU A 30 14.66 5.49 -3.37
CA LEU A 30 13.73 6.42 -2.75
C LEU A 30 13.16 5.88 -1.45
N HIS A 31 12.86 6.80 -0.53
CA HIS A 31 12.17 6.48 0.72
C HIS A 31 10.69 6.21 0.42
N TYR A 32 10.02 5.39 1.25
CA TYR A 32 8.61 5.08 1.03
C TYR A 32 7.71 6.32 1.03
N ALA A 33 8.05 7.35 1.79
CA ALA A 33 7.29 8.60 1.81
C ALA A 33 7.32 9.31 0.44
N ASP A 34 8.49 9.29 -0.21
CA ASP A 34 8.63 9.87 -1.55
C ASP A 34 7.87 9.05 -2.59
N LEU A 35 7.90 7.72 -2.45
CA LEU A 35 7.15 6.83 -3.32
C LEU A 35 5.64 7.03 -3.16
N ALA A 36 5.17 7.28 -1.94
CA ALA A 36 3.76 7.56 -1.68
C ALA A 36 3.32 8.86 -2.38
N GLU A 37 4.14 9.90 -2.32
CA GLU A 37 3.85 11.16 -3.02
C GLU A 37 3.76 10.96 -4.54
N ILE A 38 4.69 10.20 -5.10
CA ILE A 38 4.68 9.87 -6.52
C ILE A 38 3.41 9.10 -6.88
N PHE A 39 3.06 8.11 -6.09
CA PHE A 39 1.88 7.28 -6.32
C PHE A 39 0.60 8.12 -6.32
N GLU A 40 0.50 9.09 -5.44
CA GLU A 40 -0.66 9.99 -5.38
C GLU A 40 -0.79 10.84 -6.65
N GLY A 41 0.33 11.20 -7.26
CA GLY A 41 0.36 12.12 -8.39
C GLY A 41 0.23 11.49 -9.77
N ILE A 42 0.31 10.17 -9.88
CA ILE A 42 0.25 9.47 -11.18
C ILE A 42 -1.18 9.00 -11.47
N ASN A 43 -1.46 8.66 -12.75
CA ASN A 43 -2.78 8.20 -13.17
C ASN A 43 -2.99 6.71 -12.89
N HIS A 44 -4.21 6.20 -13.16
CA HIS A 44 -4.56 4.80 -12.88
C HIS A 44 -3.68 3.79 -13.62
N ALA A 45 -3.41 4.01 -14.88
CA ALA A 45 -2.57 3.10 -15.66
C ALA A 45 -1.15 3.06 -15.10
N GLU A 46 -0.63 4.20 -14.70
CA GLU A 46 0.69 4.30 -14.09
C GLU A 46 0.71 3.65 -12.72
N ARG A 47 -0.36 3.75 -11.95
CA ARG A 47 -0.48 3.08 -10.66
C ARG A 47 -0.50 1.56 -10.80
N GLU A 48 -1.14 1.05 -11.86
CA GLU A 48 -1.11 -0.38 -12.14
C GLU A 48 0.32 -0.86 -12.39
N PHE A 49 1.07 -0.12 -13.21
CA PHE A 49 2.47 -0.43 -13.48
C PHE A 49 3.28 -0.40 -12.16
N PHE A 50 3.07 0.62 -11.34
CA PHE A 50 3.72 0.76 -10.04
C PHE A 50 3.47 -0.47 -9.16
N CYS A 51 2.20 -0.85 -9.02
CA CYS A 51 1.80 -1.98 -8.19
C CYS A 51 2.36 -3.31 -8.69
N GLU A 52 2.43 -3.48 -10.01
CA GLU A 52 2.92 -4.72 -10.60
C GLU A 52 4.41 -4.94 -10.40
N HIS A 53 5.19 -3.87 -10.35
CA HIS A 53 6.64 -3.96 -10.37
C HIS A 53 7.32 -3.65 -9.05
N ILE A 54 6.66 -2.92 -8.14
CA ILE A 54 7.26 -2.60 -6.86
C ILE A 54 7.35 -3.85 -5.97
N ASP A 55 8.43 -3.92 -5.18
CA ASP A 55 8.58 -4.95 -4.16
C ASP A 55 7.44 -4.82 -3.14
N LYS A 56 6.77 -5.91 -2.82
CA LYS A 56 5.61 -5.91 -1.93
C LYS A 56 5.94 -5.42 -0.53
N GLU A 57 7.12 -5.75 -0.05
CA GLU A 57 7.59 -5.26 1.25
C GLU A 57 7.64 -3.73 1.28
N LYS A 58 8.18 -3.13 0.24
CA LYS A 58 8.27 -1.68 0.11
C LYS A 58 6.88 -1.06 -0.11
N PHE A 59 6.05 -1.73 -0.91
CA PHE A 59 4.70 -1.25 -1.19
C PHE A 59 3.83 -1.23 0.08
N ALA A 60 4.03 -2.20 0.97
CA ALA A 60 3.34 -2.20 2.25
C ALA A 60 3.63 -0.92 3.04
N ASP A 61 4.89 -0.48 3.05
CA ASP A 61 5.27 0.78 3.69
C ASP A 61 4.68 1.99 2.97
N VAL A 62 4.62 1.96 1.64
CA VAL A 62 4.03 3.03 0.83
C VAL A 62 2.55 3.18 1.17
N ILE A 63 1.82 2.07 1.25
CA ILE A 63 0.38 2.08 1.53
C ILE A 63 0.09 2.74 2.88
N THR A 64 0.90 2.48 3.89
CA THR A 64 0.68 3.07 5.22
C THR A 64 0.83 4.59 5.23
N ASP A 65 1.46 5.15 4.21
CA ASP A 65 1.67 6.60 4.10
C ASP A 65 0.69 7.28 3.13
N LEU A 66 -0.26 6.54 2.57
CA LEU A 66 -1.26 7.07 1.63
C LEU A 66 -2.49 7.61 2.37
N PRO A 67 -3.21 8.60 1.76
CA PRO A 67 -4.51 9.02 2.30
C PRO A 67 -5.52 7.86 2.33
N ASP A 68 -6.44 7.89 3.27
CA ASP A 68 -7.43 6.83 3.49
C ASP A 68 -8.19 6.43 2.23
N THR A 69 -8.64 7.43 1.46
CA THR A 69 -9.39 7.18 0.23
C THR A 69 -8.57 6.43 -0.80
N LEU A 70 -7.27 6.73 -0.86
CA LEU A 70 -6.38 6.08 -1.81
C LEU A 70 -6.00 4.68 -1.34
N VAL A 71 -5.88 4.45 -0.04
CA VAL A 71 -5.68 3.11 0.53
C VAL A 71 -6.85 2.20 0.13
N GLU A 72 -8.08 2.66 0.32
CA GLU A 72 -9.27 1.91 -0.06
C GLU A 72 -9.27 1.56 -1.54
N GLU A 73 -9.08 2.56 -2.39
CA GLU A 73 -9.06 2.37 -3.85
C GLU A 73 -7.97 1.39 -4.26
N THR A 74 -6.77 1.55 -3.70
CA THR A 74 -5.62 0.72 -4.04
C THR A 74 -5.84 -0.73 -3.62
N MET A 75 -6.28 -0.95 -2.40
CA MET A 75 -6.51 -2.30 -1.90
C MET A 75 -7.59 -3.02 -2.70
N GLU A 76 -8.66 -2.33 -3.08
CA GLU A 76 -9.74 -2.92 -3.85
C GLU A 76 -9.31 -3.31 -5.27
N ARG A 77 -8.30 -2.65 -5.83
CA ARG A 77 -7.79 -2.93 -7.17
C ARG A 77 -6.82 -4.11 -7.22
N LEU A 78 -6.18 -4.41 -6.12
CA LEU A 78 -5.23 -5.51 -6.05
C LEU A 78 -5.98 -6.84 -6.04
N ASP A 79 -5.33 -7.90 -6.58
CA ASP A 79 -5.91 -9.23 -6.48
C ASP A 79 -5.71 -9.80 -5.06
N ALA A 80 -6.36 -10.93 -4.76
CA ALA A 80 -6.34 -11.52 -3.42
C ALA A 80 -4.93 -11.88 -2.96
N GLU A 81 -4.09 -12.37 -3.86
CA GLU A 81 -2.72 -12.74 -3.53
C GLU A 81 -1.89 -11.52 -3.14
N GLU A 82 -2.01 -10.44 -3.92
CA GLU A 82 -1.32 -9.20 -3.63
C GLU A 82 -1.81 -8.57 -2.33
N GLN A 83 -3.11 -8.58 -2.10
CA GLN A 83 -3.71 -8.10 -0.86
C GLN A 83 -3.17 -8.86 0.35
N ARG A 84 -3.10 -10.17 0.22
CA ARG A 84 -2.57 -11.04 1.27
C ARG A 84 -1.11 -10.74 1.58
N GLU A 85 -0.28 -10.59 0.55
CA GLU A 85 1.12 -10.26 0.73
C GLU A 85 1.30 -8.95 1.49
N ILE A 86 0.52 -7.94 1.16
CA ILE A 86 0.59 -6.64 1.83
C ILE A 86 0.16 -6.77 3.29
N LEU A 87 -0.94 -7.46 3.54
CA LEU A 87 -1.43 -7.66 4.90
C LEU A 87 -0.44 -8.44 5.77
N ASP A 88 0.31 -9.37 5.16
CA ASP A 88 1.32 -10.13 5.88
C ASP A 88 2.58 -9.29 6.19
N GLN A 89 2.89 -8.32 5.34
CA GLN A 89 4.10 -7.52 5.48
C GLN A 89 3.97 -6.38 6.48
N VAL A 90 2.77 -5.85 6.67
CA VAL A 90 2.58 -4.71 7.58
C VAL A 90 2.50 -5.16 9.04
N SER A 91 2.77 -4.22 9.96
CA SER A 91 2.61 -4.49 11.38
C SER A 91 1.13 -4.68 11.74
N ASP A 92 0.84 -5.19 12.93
CA ASP A 92 -0.54 -5.37 13.38
C ASP A 92 -1.31 -4.06 13.40
N ASP A 93 -0.68 -2.98 13.88
CA ASP A 93 -1.30 -1.65 13.91
C ASP A 93 -1.60 -1.12 12.52
N ASP A 94 -0.66 -1.27 11.60
CA ASP A 94 -0.84 -0.81 10.21
C ASP A 94 -1.90 -1.65 9.49
N ARG A 95 -1.96 -2.94 9.79
CA ARG A 95 -3.00 -3.82 9.23
C ARG A 95 -4.39 -3.36 9.64
N VAL A 96 -4.55 -3.02 10.91
CA VAL A 96 -5.81 -2.50 11.43
C VAL A 96 -6.18 -1.18 10.74
N ASP A 97 -5.22 -0.29 10.57
CA ASP A 97 -5.44 0.99 9.88
C ASP A 97 -5.94 0.76 8.45
N ILE A 98 -5.30 -0.14 7.71
CA ILE A 98 -5.72 -0.49 6.35
C ILE A 98 -7.15 -1.01 6.35
N LEU A 99 -7.46 -1.93 7.26
CA LEU A 99 -8.79 -2.54 7.34
C LEU A 99 -9.86 -1.54 7.74
N GLN A 100 -9.52 -0.54 8.53
CA GLN A 100 -10.46 0.52 8.91
C GLN A 100 -10.72 1.51 7.77
N ASP A 101 -9.76 1.67 6.86
CA ASP A 101 -9.85 2.60 5.74
C ASP A 101 -10.71 2.07 4.59
N VAL A 102 -10.89 0.76 4.50
CA VAL A 102 -11.67 0.15 3.41
C VAL A 102 -13.15 0.02 3.81
N SER A 103 -14.01 -0.25 2.82
CA SER A 103 -15.44 -0.47 3.07
C SER A 103 -15.67 -1.72 3.91
N ASP A 104 -16.85 -1.83 4.53
CA ASP A 104 -17.18 -2.99 5.39
C ASP A 104 -17.09 -4.32 4.62
N GLY A 105 -17.59 -4.36 3.40
CA GLY A 105 -17.52 -5.55 2.57
C GLY A 105 -16.09 -5.94 2.20
N ALA A 106 -15.28 -4.93 1.87
CA ALA A 106 -13.86 -5.15 1.59
C ALA A 106 -13.13 -5.61 2.84
N ARG A 107 -13.46 -5.04 3.99
CA ARG A 107 -12.85 -5.42 5.26
C ARG A 107 -13.06 -6.90 5.56
N GLU A 108 -14.29 -7.40 5.38
CA GLU A 108 -14.58 -8.81 5.61
C GLU A 108 -13.78 -9.71 4.68
N ARG A 109 -13.69 -9.36 3.41
CA ARG A 109 -12.90 -10.13 2.43
C ARG A 109 -11.43 -10.14 2.79
N LEU A 110 -10.89 -8.99 3.20
CA LEU A 110 -9.48 -8.87 3.56
C LEU A 110 -9.16 -9.63 4.84
N LEU A 111 -10.08 -9.64 5.80
CA LEU A 111 -9.89 -10.41 7.05
C LEU A 111 -9.73 -11.90 6.77
N GLU A 112 -10.40 -12.42 5.75
CA GLU A 112 -10.26 -13.82 5.36
C GLU A 112 -8.86 -14.15 4.85
N LEU A 113 -8.12 -13.14 4.38
CA LEU A 113 -6.77 -13.29 3.86
C LEU A 113 -5.69 -13.18 4.94
N VAL A 114 -6.04 -12.69 6.13
CA VAL A 114 -5.10 -12.55 7.24
C VAL A 114 -4.71 -13.93 7.76
N GLU A 115 -3.41 -14.11 8.07
CA GLU A 115 -2.92 -15.39 8.58
C GLU A 115 -3.64 -15.78 9.87
N PRO A 116 -3.95 -17.07 10.08
CA PRO A 116 -4.67 -17.51 11.27
C PRO A 116 -4.03 -17.08 12.59
N ASP A 117 -2.71 -17.02 12.64
CA ASP A 117 -1.97 -16.62 13.83
C ASP A 117 -2.18 -15.14 14.16
N ASP A 118 -2.44 -14.32 13.16
CA ASP A 118 -2.61 -12.88 13.31
C ASP A 118 -4.07 -12.46 13.42
N ILE A 119 -5.00 -13.34 13.09
CA ILE A 119 -6.41 -12.96 12.96
C ILE A 119 -7.03 -12.52 14.28
N GLU A 120 -6.68 -13.17 15.37
CA GLU A 120 -7.21 -12.83 16.69
C GLU A 120 -6.71 -11.46 17.15
N VAL A 121 -5.43 -11.19 16.96
CA VAL A 121 -4.83 -9.90 17.29
C VAL A 121 -5.47 -8.80 16.45
N THR A 122 -5.59 -9.04 15.14
CA THR A 122 -6.18 -8.09 14.21
C THR A 122 -7.64 -7.79 14.57
N LYS A 123 -8.44 -8.81 14.83
CA LYS A 123 -9.85 -8.64 15.20
C LYS A 123 -10.00 -7.93 16.54
N SER A 124 -9.12 -8.22 17.48
CA SER A 124 -9.12 -7.57 18.79
C SER A 124 -8.87 -6.08 18.66
N LEU A 125 -7.88 -5.69 17.86
CA LEU A 125 -7.55 -4.29 17.62
C LEU A 125 -8.66 -3.58 16.84
N LEU A 126 -9.29 -4.25 15.87
CA LEU A 126 -10.43 -3.70 15.12
C LEU A 126 -11.61 -3.45 16.03
N LYS A 127 -11.91 -4.38 16.92
CA LYS A 127 -12.99 -4.23 17.90
C LYS A 127 -12.76 -3.00 18.77
N TYR A 128 -11.52 -2.80 19.17
CA TYR A 128 -11.14 -1.65 19.96
C TYR A 128 -11.42 -0.36 19.21
N GLY A 129 -11.01 -0.30 17.96
CA GLY A 129 -11.24 0.84 17.08
C GLY A 129 -12.72 1.09 16.84
N GLU A 130 -13.49 0.04 16.56
CA GLU A 130 -14.93 0.12 16.35
C GLU A 130 -15.66 0.62 17.57
N HIS A 131 -15.26 0.14 18.75
CA HIS A 131 -15.84 0.57 20.00
C HIS A 131 -15.61 2.08 20.22
N THR A 132 -14.42 2.54 19.88
CA THR A 132 -14.09 3.94 19.98
C THR A 132 -14.90 4.78 19.00
N ALA A 133 -15.05 4.29 17.78
CA ALA A 133 -15.80 4.97 16.72
C ALA A 133 -17.31 4.93 16.96
N GLY A 134 -17.79 3.82 17.51
CA GLY A 134 -19.20 3.61 17.76
C GLY A 134 -19.69 4.23 19.06
N GLY A 135 -18.74 4.68 19.87
CA GLY A 135 -18.98 5.29 21.16
C GLY A 135 -19.96 6.38 21.13
#